data_bb1eabcd4d0e27ceb6334a07a04dfea3
#
_entry.id   bb1eabcd4d0e27ceb6334a07a04dfea3
#
_cell.length_a   1.000
_cell.length_b   1.000
_cell.length_c   1.000
_cell.angle_alpha   90.00
_cell.angle_beta   90.00
_cell.angle_gamma   90.00
#
_symmetry.space_group_name_H-M   'P 1'
#
loop_
_entity.id
_entity.type
_entity.pdbx_description
1 polymer ?
#
loop_
_entity_poly.entity_id
_entity_poly.type
_entity_poly.pdbx_seq_one_letter_code
_entity_poly.pdbx_strand_id
1 'polypeptide(L)'
;MSHPISESQPPESKIGGGGKGLLSWLGVFALIYLLIVAVGTIGTGFKAATGERAEELFAFATNPFLGLIVGTVATALIQSSSTVTSIIVGLVAGGLPVATAVPMVMGANIGTTITNTLVSLGHVGDKQEFRRAFAAATVHDFFNLLSVVIFLPLEILFHPLEKMGLFLANLFAGGDSLSIKDFNVVKAVTKPVVNLFKHSLEFLPGSFSGIAMIILGIVLIFVSILYVGKLLKSLMVGRAKELLHTAIGRGPIAGILSGTFVTILVQSSSTTTSLMVPLAGTGVFGLREIYPFTLGANIGTCVTALLAATAVSGAEAVPALEIAMVHLLYNVLGVVVIYGIPFLCSLPIHGAETLARVASERKALALAYIIGTFFVIPGLLLGGSTIF
;
A
#
# COMPACT_ATOMS: atom_id res chain seq x y z
N MET A 1 46.43 22.29 35.86
CA MET A 1 45.04 22.49 36.30
C MET A 1 44.13 22.10 35.15
N SER A 2 43.62 20.87 35.18
CA SER A 2 42.76 20.30 34.18
C SER A 2 41.30 20.47 34.62
N HIS A 3 40.53 21.23 33.86
CA HIS A 3 39.08 21.31 34.05
C HIS A 3 38.41 20.02 33.57
N PRO A 4 37.50 19.41 34.35
CA PRO A 4 36.71 18.29 33.90
C PRO A 4 35.61 18.77 32.93
N ILE A 5 35.54 18.14 31.76
CA ILE A 5 34.45 18.31 30.79
C ILE A 5 33.18 17.72 31.43
N SER A 6 32.20 18.55 31.67
CA SER A 6 30.88 18.15 32.12
C SER A 6 30.20 17.33 30.99
N GLU A 7 30.03 16.03 31.19
CA GLU A 7 29.13 15.20 30.37
C GLU A 7 27.69 15.71 30.54
N SER A 8 27.19 16.39 29.53
CA SER A 8 25.78 16.70 29.43
C SER A 8 25.00 15.40 29.16
N GLN A 9 24.28 14.94 30.18
CA GLN A 9 23.30 13.83 30.03
C GLN A 9 22.33 14.17 28.91
N PRO A 10 22.00 13.20 28.03
CA PRO A 10 20.97 13.41 27.01
C PRO A 10 19.63 13.70 27.71
N PRO A 11 18.79 14.56 27.14
CA PRO A 11 17.52 14.92 27.74
C PRO A 11 16.64 13.69 27.89
N GLU A 12 16.27 13.37 29.14
CA GLU A 12 15.25 12.37 29.44
C GLU A 12 13.99 12.67 28.62
N SER A 13 13.61 11.72 27.76
CA SER A 13 12.33 11.76 27.05
C SER A 13 11.21 11.69 28.09
N LYS A 14 10.68 12.84 28.48
CA LYS A 14 9.43 12.92 29.27
C LYS A 14 8.35 12.21 28.44
N ILE A 15 8.07 10.97 28.81
CA ILE A 15 6.88 10.24 28.37
C ILE A 15 5.70 11.12 28.78
N GLY A 16 5.10 11.79 27.81
CA GLY A 16 3.96 12.69 28.00
C GLY A 16 2.85 11.96 28.73
N GLY A 17 2.31 12.60 29.78
CA GLY A 17 1.41 12.08 30.79
C GLY A 17 0.36 11.09 30.25
N GLY A 18 0.10 10.00 30.98
CA GLY A 18 -0.70 8.83 30.59
C GLY A 18 -2.05 9.11 29.88
N GLY A 19 -2.64 10.30 30.11
CA GLY A 19 -3.89 10.70 29.45
C GLY A 19 -3.77 11.01 27.95
N LYS A 20 -2.66 11.65 27.51
CA LYS A 20 -2.46 11.95 26.08
C LYS A 20 -2.19 10.68 25.26
N GLY A 21 -1.46 9.73 25.82
CA GLY A 21 -1.23 8.42 25.18
C GLY A 21 -2.51 7.63 25.02
N LEU A 22 -3.35 7.55 26.07
CA LEU A 22 -4.64 6.87 26.02
C LEU A 22 -5.57 7.48 24.97
N LEU A 23 -5.68 8.81 24.93
CA LEU A 23 -6.52 9.51 23.95
C LEU A 23 -6.06 9.24 22.50
N SER A 24 -4.75 9.20 22.27
CA SER A 24 -4.21 8.88 20.95
C SER A 24 -4.51 7.44 20.55
N TRP A 25 -4.42 6.47 21.46
CA TRP A 25 -4.81 5.08 21.18
C TRP A 25 -6.31 4.93 20.92
N LEU A 26 -7.16 5.61 21.69
CA LEU A 26 -8.60 5.67 21.40
C LEU A 26 -8.88 6.25 20.01
N GLY A 27 -8.13 7.29 19.62
CA GLY A 27 -8.19 7.86 18.27
C GLY A 27 -7.80 6.84 17.19
N VAL A 28 -6.74 6.04 17.41
CA VAL A 28 -6.34 4.96 16.48
C VAL A 28 -7.47 3.94 16.33
N PHE A 29 -8.05 3.45 17.42
CA PHE A 29 -9.17 2.49 17.36
C PHE A 29 -10.41 3.08 16.68
N ALA A 30 -10.75 4.35 16.94
CA ALA A 30 -11.87 5.03 16.29
C ALA A 30 -11.64 5.18 14.77
N LEU A 31 -10.43 5.47 14.35
CA LEU A 31 -10.10 5.59 12.93
C LEU A 31 -10.04 4.23 12.23
N ILE A 32 -9.58 3.16 12.90
CA ILE A 32 -9.68 1.79 12.38
C ILE A 32 -11.15 1.40 12.22
N TYR A 33 -11.99 1.69 13.20
CA TYR A 33 -13.43 1.50 13.09
C TYR A 33 -14.02 2.27 11.90
N LEU A 34 -13.62 3.52 11.71
CA LEU A 34 -14.07 4.34 10.60
C LEU A 34 -13.62 3.76 9.24
N LEU A 35 -12.41 3.19 9.16
CA LEU A 35 -11.92 2.46 7.98
C LEU A 35 -12.83 1.27 7.65
N ILE A 36 -13.20 0.49 8.66
CA ILE A 36 -14.10 -0.65 8.52
C ILE A 36 -15.49 -0.21 8.01
N VAL A 37 -16.05 0.84 8.59
CA VAL A 37 -17.33 1.43 8.14
C VAL A 37 -17.23 1.92 6.69
N ALA A 38 -16.13 2.57 6.34
CA ALA A 38 -15.90 3.11 4.99
C ALA A 38 -15.91 2.02 3.90
N VAL A 39 -15.24 0.89 4.15
CA VAL A 39 -15.23 -0.26 3.23
C VAL A 39 -16.64 -0.83 3.05
N GLY A 40 -17.39 -1.02 4.15
CA GLY A 40 -18.79 -1.44 4.10
C GLY A 40 -19.69 -0.45 3.36
N THR A 41 -19.41 0.86 3.46
CA THR A 41 -20.11 1.92 2.73
C THR A 41 -19.84 1.84 1.23
N ILE A 42 -18.59 1.61 0.81
CA ILE A 42 -18.25 1.40 -0.62
C ILE A 42 -18.98 0.18 -1.17
N GLY A 43 -18.91 -0.97 -0.49
CA GLY A 43 -19.57 -2.19 -0.94
C GLY A 43 -21.09 -2.04 -1.10
N THR A 44 -21.73 -1.38 -0.11
CA THR A 44 -23.17 -1.09 -0.17
C THR A 44 -23.51 -0.10 -1.28
N GLY A 45 -22.72 0.96 -1.43
CA GLY A 45 -22.88 1.97 -2.47
C GLY A 45 -22.68 1.38 -3.86
N PHE A 46 -21.69 0.50 -4.00
CA PHE A 46 -21.43 -0.18 -5.27
C PHE A 46 -22.64 -1.05 -5.69
N LYS A 47 -23.14 -1.90 -4.80
CA LYS A 47 -24.35 -2.70 -5.06
C LYS A 47 -25.56 -1.82 -5.40
N ALA A 48 -25.71 -0.67 -4.75
CA ALA A 48 -26.81 0.25 -5.04
C ALA A 48 -26.63 0.98 -6.39
N ALA A 49 -25.40 1.29 -6.79
CA ALA A 49 -25.12 1.98 -8.05
C ALA A 49 -25.24 1.06 -9.27
N THR A 50 -24.81 -0.19 -9.15
CA THR A 50 -24.69 -1.15 -10.25
C THR A 50 -25.92 -2.06 -10.38
N GLY A 51 -26.61 -2.35 -9.27
CA GLY A 51 -27.69 -3.34 -9.24
C GLY A 51 -27.21 -4.71 -9.76
N GLU A 52 -27.98 -5.32 -10.64
CA GLU A 52 -27.64 -6.61 -11.29
C GLU A 52 -26.64 -6.48 -12.45
N ARG A 53 -26.25 -5.24 -12.82
CA ARG A 53 -25.37 -4.95 -13.97
C ARG A 53 -23.89 -4.82 -13.59
N ALA A 54 -23.49 -5.27 -12.41
CA ALA A 54 -22.11 -5.18 -11.94
C ALA A 54 -21.12 -5.82 -12.94
N GLU A 55 -21.45 -7.02 -13.48
CA GLU A 55 -20.63 -7.72 -14.44
C GLU A 55 -20.49 -6.95 -15.78
N GLU A 56 -21.58 -6.34 -16.27
CA GLU A 56 -21.56 -5.54 -17.50
C GLU A 56 -20.68 -4.28 -17.34
N LEU A 57 -20.76 -3.63 -16.16
CA LEU A 57 -19.97 -2.44 -15.86
C LEU A 57 -18.48 -2.74 -15.71
N PHE A 58 -18.13 -3.97 -15.38
CA PHE A 58 -16.73 -4.41 -15.33
C PHE A 58 -16.28 -5.16 -16.59
N ALA A 59 -17.13 -5.32 -17.58
CA ALA A 59 -16.75 -5.98 -18.84
C ALA A 59 -15.52 -5.28 -19.50
N PHE A 60 -15.36 -3.94 -19.32
CA PHE A 60 -14.17 -3.25 -19.77
C PHE A 60 -12.91 -3.62 -18.96
N ALA A 61 -13.07 -4.02 -17.71
CA ALA A 61 -11.97 -4.36 -16.80
C ALA A 61 -11.54 -5.85 -16.89
N THR A 62 -12.11 -6.62 -17.84
CA THR A 62 -11.69 -8.01 -18.12
C THR A 62 -10.27 -8.08 -18.68
N ASN A 63 -9.75 -6.97 -19.21
CA ASN A 63 -8.37 -6.88 -19.64
C ASN A 63 -7.43 -6.66 -18.43
N PRO A 64 -6.55 -7.63 -18.08
CA PRO A 64 -5.68 -7.52 -16.93
C PRO A 64 -4.74 -6.31 -16.99
N PHE A 65 -4.34 -5.90 -18.19
CA PHE A 65 -3.48 -4.72 -18.38
C PHE A 65 -4.22 -3.43 -18.01
N LEU A 66 -5.53 -3.34 -18.29
CA LEU A 66 -6.32 -2.19 -17.84
C LEU A 66 -6.44 -2.13 -16.33
N GLY A 67 -6.68 -3.26 -15.66
CA GLY A 67 -6.67 -3.35 -14.21
C GLY A 67 -5.34 -2.88 -13.61
N LEU A 68 -4.21 -3.35 -14.16
CA LEU A 68 -2.88 -2.94 -13.77
C LEU A 68 -2.69 -1.42 -13.89
N ILE A 69 -3.10 -0.84 -15.04
CA ILE A 69 -2.98 0.59 -15.31
C ILE A 69 -3.83 1.41 -14.34
N VAL A 70 -5.08 1.00 -14.13
CA VAL A 70 -6.00 1.68 -13.20
C VAL A 70 -5.42 1.69 -11.79
N GLY A 71 -4.91 0.56 -11.30
CA GLY A 71 -4.25 0.47 -10.00
C GLY A 71 -3.01 1.38 -9.90
N THR A 72 -2.19 1.41 -10.95
CA THR A 72 -0.96 2.24 -11.01
C THR A 72 -1.31 3.73 -10.97
N VAL A 73 -2.20 4.18 -11.85
CA VAL A 73 -2.61 5.59 -11.93
C VAL A 73 -3.32 6.04 -10.67
N ALA A 74 -4.26 5.23 -10.16
CA ALA A 74 -4.97 5.56 -8.92
C ALA A 74 -3.99 5.77 -7.76
N THR A 75 -3.00 4.87 -7.62
CA THR A 75 -2.00 4.98 -6.55
C THR A 75 -1.04 6.15 -6.78
N ALA A 76 -0.62 6.41 -8.01
CA ALA A 76 0.23 7.55 -8.34
C ALA A 76 -0.45 8.89 -8.05
N LEU A 77 -1.76 9.00 -8.30
CA LEU A 77 -2.55 10.21 -8.03
C LEU A 77 -2.84 10.38 -6.53
N ILE A 78 -3.26 9.31 -5.86
CA ILE A 78 -3.62 9.33 -4.42
C ILE A 78 -2.35 9.32 -3.54
N GLN A 79 -1.22 8.84 -4.07
CA GLN A 79 0.06 8.64 -3.37
C GLN A 79 -0.05 7.73 -2.13
N SER A 80 -0.99 6.78 -2.16
CA SER A 80 -1.24 5.82 -1.07
C SER A 80 -1.78 4.50 -1.60
N SER A 81 -0.91 3.50 -1.71
CA SER A 81 -1.34 2.14 -2.07
C SER A 81 -2.25 1.50 -1.01
N SER A 82 -2.04 1.80 0.27
CA SER A 82 -2.93 1.33 1.34
C SER A 82 -4.38 1.82 1.14
N THR A 83 -4.55 3.08 0.73
CA THR A 83 -5.86 3.64 0.40
C THR A 83 -6.45 2.93 -0.82
N VAL A 84 -5.68 2.80 -1.91
CA VAL A 84 -6.16 2.19 -3.15
C VAL A 84 -6.51 0.71 -2.94
N THR A 85 -5.67 -0.07 -2.26
CA THR A 85 -5.97 -1.48 -1.99
C THR A 85 -7.17 -1.66 -1.07
N SER A 86 -7.38 -0.76 -0.10
CA SER A 86 -8.60 -0.78 0.73
C SER A 86 -9.85 -0.44 -0.07
N ILE A 87 -9.75 0.48 -1.05
CA ILE A 87 -10.84 0.75 -2.00
C ILE A 87 -11.12 -0.49 -2.86
N ILE A 88 -10.09 -1.16 -3.38
CA ILE A 88 -10.23 -2.39 -4.16
C ILE A 88 -10.95 -3.47 -3.34
N VAL A 89 -10.57 -3.67 -2.07
CA VAL A 89 -11.30 -4.58 -1.15
C VAL A 89 -12.78 -4.19 -1.03
N GLY A 90 -13.07 -2.89 -0.90
CA GLY A 90 -14.44 -2.38 -0.85
C GLY A 90 -15.23 -2.62 -2.15
N LEU A 91 -14.59 -2.48 -3.30
CA LEU A 91 -15.18 -2.76 -4.62
C LEU A 91 -15.47 -4.27 -4.77
N VAL A 92 -14.54 -5.13 -4.36
CA VAL A 92 -14.77 -6.59 -4.34
C VAL A 92 -15.92 -6.96 -3.42
N ALA A 93 -16.01 -6.35 -2.25
CA ALA A 93 -17.16 -6.48 -1.35
C ALA A 93 -18.47 -5.97 -1.99
N GLY A 94 -18.38 -5.10 -2.97
CA GLY A 94 -19.50 -4.60 -3.77
C GLY A 94 -19.87 -5.49 -4.95
N GLY A 95 -19.03 -6.46 -5.33
CA GLY A 95 -19.26 -7.37 -6.45
C GLY A 95 -18.26 -7.26 -7.60
N LEU A 96 -17.17 -6.49 -7.46
CA LEU A 96 -16.05 -6.54 -8.41
C LEU A 96 -15.43 -7.95 -8.40
N PRO A 97 -15.31 -8.64 -9.55
CA PRO A 97 -14.68 -9.96 -9.60
C PRO A 97 -13.23 -9.91 -9.10
N VAL A 98 -12.82 -10.91 -8.31
CA VAL A 98 -11.44 -10.99 -7.75
C VAL A 98 -10.42 -11.05 -8.88
N ALA A 99 -10.66 -11.83 -9.92
CA ALA A 99 -9.80 -11.92 -11.10
C ALA A 99 -9.47 -10.53 -11.73
N THR A 100 -10.44 -9.61 -11.72
CA THR A 100 -10.26 -8.22 -12.18
C THR A 100 -9.45 -7.39 -11.17
N ALA A 101 -9.68 -7.64 -9.89
CA ALA A 101 -9.03 -6.89 -8.81
C ALA A 101 -7.54 -7.25 -8.64
N VAL A 102 -7.12 -8.49 -8.97
CA VAL A 102 -5.73 -8.93 -8.83
C VAL A 102 -4.74 -8.03 -9.60
N PRO A 103 -4.92 -7.77 -10.91
CA PRO A 103 -4.05 -6.84 -11.63
C PRO A 103 -4.09 -5.40 -11.08
N MET A 104 -5.24 -4.95 -10.55
CA MET A 104 -5.34 -3.63 -9.93
C MET A 104 -4.45 -3.53 -8.68
N VAL A 105 -4.39 -4.58 -7.86
CA VAL A 105 -3.50 -4.67 -6.69
C VAL A 105 -2.04 -4.67 -7.11
N MET A 106 -1.67 -5.41 -8.17
CA MET A 106 -0.32 -5.36 -8.72
C MET A 106 0.06 -3.96 -9.19
N GLY A 107 -0.85 -3.27 -9.88
CA GLY A 107 -0.67 -1.89 -10.32
C GLY A 107 -0.54 -0.91 -9.15
N ALA A 108 -1.31 -1.10 -8.08
CA ALA A 108 -1.22 -0.27 -6.89
C ALA A 108 0.19 -0.30 -6.26
N ASN A 109 0.88 -1.43 -6.30
CA ASN A 109 2.26 -1.54 -5.85
C ASN A 109 3.23 -0.73 -6.73
N ILE A 110 3.06 -0.73 -8.08
CA ILE A 110 3.87 0.10 -8.99
C ILE A 110 3.69 1.58 -8.64
N GLY A 111 2.44 2.05 -8.51
CA GLY A 111 2.15 3.45 -8.24
C GLY A 111 2.70 3.99 -6.91
N THR A 112 3.01 3.11 -5.94
CA THR A 112 3.52 3.49 -4.61
C THR A 112 4.83 4.26 -4.67
N THR A 113 5.67 3.97 -5.63
CA THR A 113 7.06 4.37 -5.66
C THR A 113 7.29 5.81 -6.15
N ILE A 114 6.27 6.43 -6.76
CA ILE A 114 6.33 7.83 -7.22
C ILE A 114 6.75 8.80 -6.11
N THR A 115 6.28 8.59 -4.87
CA THR A 115 6.62 9.45 -3.73
C THR A 115 8.11 9.45 -3.44
N ASN A 116 8.76 8.28 -3.46
CA ASN A 116 10.20 8.15 -3.24
C ASN A 116 11.00 8.87 -4.31
N THR A 117 10.58 8.72 -5.56
CA THR A 117 11.22 9.34 -6.72
C THR A 117 11.12 10.87 -6.64
N LEU A 118 9.97 11.40 -6.21
CA LEU A 118 9.82 12.84 -5.96
C LEU A 118 10.71 13.33 -4.81
N VAL A 119 10.80 12.57 -3.70
CA VAL A 119 11.67 12.92 -2.56
C VAL A 119 13.15 12.97 -2.97
N SER A 120 13.58 12.07 -3.87
CA SER A 120 14.96 12.06 -4.36
C SER A 120 15.34 13.33 -5.13
N LEU A 121 14.37 14.03 -5.74
CA LEU A 121 14.62 15.32 -6.41
C LEU A 121 15.09 16.41 -5.44
N GLY A 122 14.82 16.28 -4.14
CA GLY A 122 15.37 17.17 -3.12
C GLY A 122 16.90 17.18 -3.03
N HIS A 123 17.56 16.14 -3.56
CA HIS A 123 19.02 16.01 -3.59
C HIS A 123 19.65 16.43 -4.92
N VAL A 124 18.87 17.00 -5.85
CA VAL A 124 19.31 17.34 -7.22
C VAL A 124 20.46 18.38 -7.27
N GLY A 125 20.69 19.08 -6.16
CA GLY A 125 21.78 20.06 -6.02
C GLY A 125 23.19 19.46 -6.06
N ASP A 126 23.38 18.26 -5.50
CA ASP A 126 24.64 17.51 -5.54
C ASP A 126 24.49 16.27 -6.39
N LYS A 127 25.40 16.08 -7.37
CA LYS A 127 25.35 14.97 -8.33
C LYS A 127 25.52 13.61 -7.67
N GLN A 128 26.37 13.52 -6.65
CA GLN A 128 26.66 12.25 -5.94
C GLN A 128 25.52 11.86 -5.00
N GLU A 129 25.01 12.83 -4.24
CA GLU A 129 23.86 12.63 -3.36
C GLU A 129 22.62 12.25 -4.18
N PHE A 130 22.35 13.00 -5.26
CA PHE A 130 21.22 12.71 -6.14
C PHE A 130 21.30 11.31 -6.73
N ARG A 131 22.47 10.90 -7.22
CA ARG A 131 22.66 9.56 -7.75
C ARG A 131 22.32 8.48 -6.73
N ARG A 132 22.80 8.60 -5.49
CA ARG A 132 22.50 7.64 -4.42
C ARG A 132 21.03 7.67 -4.00
N ALA A 133 20.48 8.86 -3.80
CA ALA A 133 19.07 9.06 -3.43
C ALA A 133 18.11 8.53 -4.51
N PHE A 134 18.38 8.81 -5.78
CA PHE A 134 17.55 8.37 -6.89
C PHE A 134 17.63 6.86 -7.10
N ALA A 135 18.80 6.23 -6.92
CA ALA A 135 18.94 4.78 -6.93
C ALA A 135 18.12 4.13 -5.80
N ALA A 136 18.20 4.68 -4.57
CA ALA A 136 17.43 4.18 -3.43
C ALA A 136 15.91 4.36 -3.62
N ALA A 137 15.48 5.41 -4.29
CA ALA A 137 14.08 5.63 -4.65
C ALA A 137 13.59 4.61 -5.69
N THR A 138 14.38 4.38 -6.75
CA THR A 138 13.95 3.61 -7.93
C THR A 138 14.20 2.10 -7.83
N VAL A 139 15.00 1.60 -6.87
CA VAL A 139 15.16 0.15 -6.68
C VAL A 139 13.82 -0.53 -6.36
N HIS A 140 12.96 0.17 -5.67
CA HIS A 140 11.59 -0.28 -5.38
C HIS A 140 10.72 -0.35 -6.65
N ASP A 141 10.87 0.62 -7.58
CA ASP A 141 10.19 0.62 -8.88
C ASP A 141 10.56 -0.62 -9.68
N PHE A 142 11.87 -0.87 -9.83
CA PHE A 142 12.37 -2.02 -10.57
C PHE A 142 11.95 -3.35 -9.95
N PHE A 143 11.87 -3.43 -8.63
CA PHE A 143 11.34 -4.62 -7.96
C PHE A 143 9.86 -4.83 -8.29
N ASN A 144 9.02 -3.80 -8.17
CA ASN A 144 7.59 -3.91 -8.46
C ASN A 144 7.32 -4.20 -9.94
N LEU A 145 8.07 -3.57 -10.85
CA LEU A 145 7.98 -3.86 -12.28
C LEU A 145 8.39 -5.31 -12.60
N LEU A 146 9.50 -5.78 -12.03
CA LEU A 146 9.94 -7.16 -12.21
C LEU A 146 8.92 -8.15 -11.62
N SER A 147 8.33 -7.82 -10.48
CA SER A 147 7.25 -8.61 -9.89
C SER A 147 6.04 -8.74 -10.84
N VAL A 148 5.63 -7.65 -11.46
CA VAL A 148 4.54 -7.67 -12.47
C VAL A 148 4.93 -8.50 -13.69
N VAL A 149 6.14 -8.33 -14.21
CA VAL A 149 6.62 -9.10 -15.37
C VAL A 149 6.62 -10.61 -15.10
N ILE A 150 6.88 -11.02 -13.86
CA ILE A 150 6.86 -12.44 -13.47
C ILE A 150 5.43 -12.92 -13.17
N PHE A 151 4.72 -12.21 -12.30
CA PHE A 151 3.47 -12.72 -11.73
C PHE A 151 2.24 -12.44 -12.59
N LEU A 152 2.19 -11.34 -13.37
CA LEU A 152 1.00 -11.05 -14.19
C LEU A 152 0.80 -12.08 -15.30
N PRO A 153 1.82 -12.49 -16.09
CA PRO A 153 1.65 -13.57 -17.06
C PRO A 153 1.25 -14.91 -16.42
N LEU A 154 1.85 -15.24 -15.26
CA LEU A 154 1.49 -16.44 -14.52
C LEU A 154 0.06 -16.40 -14.03
N GLU A 155 -0.40 -15.24 -13.58
CA GLU A 155 -1.77 -15.05 -13.11
C GLU A 155 -2.77 -15.16 -14.28
N ILE A 156 -2.48 -14.56 -15.43
CA ILE A 156 -3.33 -14.67 -16.64
C ILE A 156 -3.46 -16.12 -17.11
N LEU A 157 -2.41 -16.92 -17.03
CA LEU A 157 -2.39 -18.27 -17.57
C LEU A 157 -2.87 -19.34 -16.57
N PHE A 158 -2.55 -19.17 -15.29
CA PHE A 158 -2.70 -20.24 -14.30
C PHE A 158 -3.49 -19.84 -13.05
N HIS A 159 -3.72 -18.54 -12.83
CA HIS A 159 -4.38 -17.97 -11.64
C HIS A 159 -3.78 -18.44 -10.30
N PRO A 160 -2.43 -18.48 -10.11
CA PRO A 160 -1.85 -19.00 -8.89
C PRO A 160 -2.14 -18.14 -7.67
N LEU A 161 -2.11 -16.81 -7.80
CA LEU A 161 -2.35 -15.90 -6.67
C LEU A 161 -3.82 -15.93 -6.25
N GLU A 162 -4.75 -15.93 -7.21
CA GLU A 162 -6.18 -16.06 -6.97
C GLU A 162 -6.49 -17.40 -6.26
N LYS A 163 -6.01 -18.53 -6.78
CA LYS A 163 -6.21 -19.84 -6.17
C LYS A 163 -5.63 -19.96 -4.76
N MET A 164 -4.41 -19.47 -4.56
CA MET A 164 -3.77 -19.47 -3.24
C MET A 164 -4.48 -18.51 -2.28
N GLY A 165 -4.88 -17.33 -2.77
CA GLY A 165 -5.66 -16.34 -2.02
C GLY A 165 -6.98 -16.91 -1.53
N LEU A 166 -7.75 -17.57 -2.44
CA LEU A 166 -8.99 -18.25 -2.12
C LEU A 166 -8.80 -19.37 -1.10
N PHE A 167 -7.74 -20.19 -1.27
CA PHE A 167 -7.41 -21.25 -0.31
C PHE A 167 -7.18 -20.67 1.09
N LEU A 168 -6.37 -19.63 1.21
CA LEU A 168 -6.10 -18.97 2.49
C LEU A 168 -7.36 -18.28 3.04
N ALA A 169 -8.12 -17.60 2.19
CA ALA A 169 -9.36 -16.97 2.62
C ALA A 169 -10.35 -17.99 3.22
N ASN A 170 -10.52 -19.14 2.58
CA ASN A 170 -11.37 -20.22 3.09
C ASN A 170 -10.80 -20.84 4.38
N LEU A 171 -9.49 -20.97 4.51
CA LEU A 171 -8.85 -21.49 5.71
C LEU A 171 -9.11 -20.58 6.92
N PHE A 172 -9.01 -19.25 6.72
CA PHE A 172 -9.25 -18.27 7.78
C PHE A 172 -10.74 -18.00 8.02
N ALA A 173 -11.59 -18.09 6.99
CA ALA A 173 -13.03 -17.93 7.12
C ALA A 173 -13.73 -19.19 7.65
N GLY A 174 -13.17 -20.38 7.40
CA GLY A 174 -13.76 -21.68 7.76
C GLY A 174 -13.19 -22.35 9.00
N GLY A 175 -12.10 -21.80 9.59
CA GLY A 175 -11.52 -22.34 10.81
C GLY A 175 -12.26 -21.94 12.08
N ASP A 176 -12.35 -22.83 13.07
CA ASP A 176 -12.95 -22.59 14.38
C ASP A 176 -12.30 -21.43 15.18
N SER A 177 -11.15 -20.93 14.73
CA SER A 177 -10.36 -19.88 15.38
C SER A 177 -10.77 -18.43 15.02
N LEU A 178 -11.44 -18.23 13.86
CA LEU A 178 -12.08 -16.96 13.48
C LEU A 178 -13.47 -17.33 12.99
N SER A 179 -14.37 -17.62 13.93
CA SER A 179 -15.70 -18.11 13.57
C SER A 179 -16.50 -17.01 12.84
N ILE A 180 -17.36 -17.43 11.92
CA ILE A 180 -18.42 -16.60 11.30
C ILE A 180 -19.14 -15.73 12.33
N LYS A 181 -19.14 -16.12 13.62
CA LYS A 181 -19.69 -15.34 14.75
C LYS A 181 -18.90 -14.05 15.01
N ASP A 182 -17.57 -14.04 14.87
CA ASP A 182 -16.74 -12.84 15.10
C ASP A 182 -16.91 -11.83 13.97
N PHE A 183 -17.08 -12.29 12.72
CA PHE A 183 -17.48 -11.43 11.61
C PHE A 183 -18.89 -10.83 11.80
N ASN A 184 -19.79 -11.53 12.50
CA ASN A 184 -21.11 -11.00 12.84
C ASN A 184 -21.05 -9.85 13.87
N VAL A 185 -20.07 -9.84 14.78
CA VAL A 185 -19.88 -8.74 15.74
C VAL A 185 -19.43 -7.47 14.99
N VAL A 186 -18.46 -7.56 14.11
CA VAL A 186 -18.03 -6.42 13.28
C VAL A 186 -19.21 -5.86 12.49
N LYS A 187 -19.98 -6.72 11.84
CA LYS A 187 -21.19 -6.32 11.10
C LYS A 187 -22.25 -5.68 12.02
N ALA A 188 -22.47 -6.24 13.19
CA ALA A 188 -23.45 -5.70 14.14
C ALA A 188 -23.12 -4.27 14.56
N VAL A 189 -21.82 -3.97 14.71
CA VAL A 189 -21.35 -2.64 15.13
C VAL A 189 -21.27 -1.65 13.97
N THR A 190 -20.90 -2.09 12.75
CA THR A 190 -20.69 -1.20 11.60
C THR A 190 -21.96 -0.96 10.78
N LYS A 191 -22.84 -1.96 10.65
CA LYS A 191 -24.09 -1.87 9.88
C LYS A 191 -24.99 -0.69 10.24
N PRO A 192 -25.18 -0.30 11.52
CA PRO A 192 -25.99 0.86 11.87
C PRO A 192 -25.47 2.16 11.23
N VAL A 193 -24.13 2.35 11.22
CA VAL A 193 -23.51 3.55 10.65
C VAL A 193 -23.57 3.53 9.12
N VAL A 194 -23.31 2.38 8.50
CA VAL A 194 -23.47 2.23 7.04
C VAL A 194 -24.91 2.49 6.61
N ASN A 195 -25.88 1.97 7.35
CA ASN A 195 -27.29 2.23 7.09
C ASN A 195 -27.66 3.71 7.29
N LEU A 196 -27.11 4.38 8.29
CA LEU A 196 -27.29 5.81 8.50
C LEU A 196 -26.82 6.59 7.26
N PHE A 197 -25.63 6.28 6.73
CA PHE A 197 -25.14 6.91 5.51
C PHE A 197 -26.04 6.61 4.31
N LYS A 198 -26.48 5.36 4.16
CA LYS A 198 -27.44 4.97 3.12
C LYS A 198 -28.71 5.80 3.17
N HIS A 199 -29.39 5.84 4.31
CA HIS A 199 -30.62 6.62 4.47
C HIS A 199 -30.40 8.12 4.26
N SER A 200 -29.26 8.65 4.73
CA SER A 200 -28.93 10.06 4.54
C SER A 200 -28.73 10.47 3.06
N LEU A 201 -28.47 9.49 2.17
CA LEU A 201 -28.25 9.73 0.74
C LEU A 201 -29.38 9.19 -0.14
N GLU A 202 -30.43 8.61 0.45
CA GLU A 202 -31.61 8.10 -0.28
C GLU A 202 -32.43 9.20 -0.99
N PHE A 203 -32.24 10.47 -0.65
CA PHE A 203 -32.86 11.57 -1.38
C PHE A 203 -32.32 11.74 -2.81
N LEU A 204 -31.17 11.14 -3.12
CA LEU A 204 -30.59 11.17 -4.46
C LEU A 204 -31.26 10.10 -5.33
N PRO A 205 -31.68 10.44 -6.57
CA PRO A 205 -32.42 9.52 -7.42
C PRO A 205 -31.54 8.39 -8.01
N GLY A 206 -32.07 7.17 -8.05
CA GLY A 206 -31.48 6.02 -8.75
C GLY A 206 -30.07 5.68 -8.32
N SER A 207 -29.18 5.44 -9.27
CA SER A 207 -27.78 5.06 -9.02
C SER A 207 -26.93 6.16 -8.36
N PHE A 208 -27.38 7.43 -8.34
CA PHE A 208 -26.62 8.53 -7.75
C PHE A 208 -26.42 8.39 -6.24
N SER A 209 -27.36 7.80 -5.51
CA SER A 209 -27.18 7.52 -4.08
C SER A 209 -26.04 6.51 -3.84
N GLY A 210 -25.94 5.47 -4.69
CA GLY A 210 -24.85 4.50 -4.65
C GLY A 210 -23.50 5.14 -4.97
N ILE A 211 -23.43 5.99 -5.99
CA ILE A 211 -22.21 6.74 -6.36
C ILE A 211 -21.78 7.66 -5.21
N ALA A 212 -22.72 8.36 -4.60
CA ALA A 212 -22.43 9.23 -3.45
C ALA A 212 -21.89 8.43 -2.24
N MET A 213 -22.43 7.24 -1.99
CA MET A 213 -21.91 6.32 -0.96
C MET A 213 -20.49 5.86 -1.27
N ILE A 214 -20.17 5.52 -2.52
CA ILE A 214 -18.81 5.15 -2.94
C ILE A 214 -17.86 6.31 -2.67
N ILE A 215 -18.20 7.52 -3.11
CA ILE A 215 -17.38 8.72 -2.89
C ILE A 215 -17.18 8.99 -1.39
N LEU A 216 -18.25 8.93 -0.61
CA LEU A 216 -18.18 9.07 0.85
C LEU A 216 -17.24 8.03 1.46
N GLY A 217 -17.38 6.76 1.09
CA GLY A 217 -16.52 5.69 1.57
C GLY A 217 -15.05 5.90 1.21
N ILE A 218 -14.74 6.34 -0.02
CA ILE A 218 -13.39 6.70 -0.45
C ILE A 218 -12.81 7.82 0.43
N VAL A 219 -13.57 8.88 0.66
CA VAL A 219 -13.15 9.99 1.53
C VAL A 219 -12.89 9.51 2.96
N LEU A 220 -13.76 8.67 3.51
CA LEU A 220 -13.59 8.10 4.85
C LEU A 220 -12.38 7.18 4.95
N ILE A 221 -12.09 6.34 3.94
CA ILE A 221 -10.85 5.55 3.86
C ILE A 221 -9.65 6.48 3.90
N PHE A 222 -9.62 7.50 3.05
CA PHE A 222 -8.52 8.44 2.96
C PHE A 222 -8.27 9.14 4.30
N VAL A 223 -9.32 9.67 4.93
CA VAL A 223 -9.24 10.30 6.26
C VAL A 223 -8.73 9.32 7.30
N SER A 224 -9.29 8.10 7.35
CA SER A 224 -8.90 7.08 8.32
C SER A 224 -7.42 6.75 8.22
N ILE A 225 -6.94 6.39 7.04
CA ILE A 225 -5.54 5.98 6.83
C ILE A 225 -4.58 7.14 7.12
N LEU A 226 -4.90 8.35 6.66
CA LEU A 226 -4.07 9.54 6.89
C LEU A 226 -3.90 9.83 8.39
N TYR A 227 -4.98 9.80 9.15
CA TYR A 227 -4.94 10.16 10.57
C TYR A 227 -4.46 9.00 11.44
N VAL A 228 -4.75 7.74 11.11
CA VAL A 228 -4.13 6.56 11.76
C VAL A 228 -2.62 6.67 11.64
N GLY A 229 -2.09 6.89 10.44
CA GLY A 229 -0.66 7.04 10.22
C GLY A 229 -0.05 8.18 11.03
N LYS A 230 -0.73 9.36 11.10
CA LYS A 230 -0.26 10.49 11.93
C LYS A 230 -0.23 10.15 13.42
N LEU A 231 -1.27 9.52 13.96
CA LEU A 231 -1.34 9.16 15.37
C LEU A 231 -0.31 8.08 15.73
N LEU A 232 -0.21 7.00 14.94
CA LEU A 232 0.78 5.95 15.17
C LEU A 232 2.20 6.50 15.07
N LYS A 233 2.50 7.36 14.08
CA LYS A 233 3.78 8.04 13.97
C LYS A 233 4.09 8.85 15.24
N SER A 234 3.14 9.62 15.76
CA SER A 234 3.34 10.41 17.00
C SER A 234 3.59 9.56 18.24
N LEU A 235 2.94 8.38 18.31
CA LEU A 235 3.08 7.44 19.43
C LEU A 235 4.39 6.64 19.38
N MET A 236 4.97 6.44 18.19
CA MET A 236 6.03 5.44 17.98
C MET A 236 7.31 5.99 17.35
N VAL A 237 7.43 7.33 17.13
CA VAL A 237 8.60 7.97 16.47
C VAL A 237 9.94 7.51 17.07
N GLY A 238 10.06 7.46 18.39
CA GLY A 238 11.29 7.02 19.07
C GLY A 238 11.64 5.56 18.74
N ARG A 239 10.68 4.67 18.88
CA ARG A 239 10.86 3.22 18.65
C ARG A 239 11.12 2.89 17.18
N ALA A 240 10.44 3.55 16.25
CA ALA A 240 10.68 3.37 14.82
C ALA A 240 12.10 3.77 14.44
N LYS A 241 12.63 4.88 15.00
CA LYS A 241 14.00 5.35 14.78
C LYS A 241 15.05 4.38 15.33
N GLU A 242 14.85 3.84 16.54
CA GLU A 242 15.72 2.83 17.13
C GLU A 242 15.73 1.53 16.32
N LEU A 243 14.58 1.08 15.85
CA LEU A 243 14.46 -0.11 14.99
C LEU A 243 15.20 0.09 13.66
N LEU A 244 15.07 1.26 13.04
CA LEU A 244 15.80 1.61 11.83
C LEU A 244 17.31 1.50 12.03
N HIS A 245 17.86 2.16 13.06
CA HIS A 245 19.30 2.13 13.34
C HIS A 245 19.82 0.75 13.76
N THR A 246 18.96 -0.06 14.39
CA THR A 246 19.37 -1.36 14.94
C THR A 246 19.27 -2.48 13.91
N ALA A 247 18.35 -2.37 12.93
CA ALA A 247 18.04 -3.45 12.01
C ALA A 247 18.68 -3.28 10.62
N ILE A 248 18.86 -2.04 10.15
CA ILE A 248 19.54 -1.78 8.88
C ILE A 248 21.03 -2.08 9.07
N GLY A 249 21.59 -2.96 8.23
CA GLY A 249 22.97 -3.43 8.35
C GLY A 249 23.16 -4.76 9.08
N ARG A 250 22.13 -5.29 9.77
CA ARG A 250 22.18 -6.64 10.40
C ARG A 250 21.85 -7.79 9.45
N GLY A 251 21.73 -7.50 8.16
CA GLY A 251 21.44 -8.47 7.11
C GLY A 251 20.03 -8.38 6.53
N PRO A 252 19.77 -9.14 5.45
CA PRO A 252 18.56 -8.97 4.65
C PRO A 252 17.26 -9.26 5.42
N ILE A 253 17.24 -10.33 6.20
CA ILE A 253 16.04 -10.72 6.97
C ILE A 253 15.68 -9.64 7.98
N ALA A 254 16.65 -9.09 8.70
CA ALA A 254 16.44 -8.02 9.65
C ALA A 254 15.94 -6.75 8.94
N GLY A 255 16.46 -6.45 7.75
CA GLY A 255 15.98 -5.37 6.89
C GLY A 255 14.50 -5.55 6.50
N ILE A 256 14.14 -6.72 5.97
CA ILE A 256 12.75 -7.04 5.58
C ILE A 256 11.81 -6.95 6.79
N LEU A 257 12.15 -7.60 7.90
CA LEU A 257 11.30 -7.59 9.10
C LEU A 257 11.13 -6.17 9.66
N SER A 258 12.20 -5.36 9.69
CA SER A 258 12.11 -3.98 10.18
C SER A 258 11.29 -3.10 9.25
N GLY A 259 11.47 -3.20 7.93
CA GLY A 259 10.64 -2.50 6.95
C GLY A 259 9.16 -2.86 7.08
N THR A 260 8.85 -4.14 7.25
CA THR A 260 7.49 -4.64 7.50
C THR A 260 6.92 -4.02 8.77
N PHE A 261 7.65 -4.14 9.88
CA PHE A 261 7.16 -3.68 11.17
C PHE A 261 7.00 -2.15 11.22
N VAL A 262 7.99 -1.41 10.71
CA VAL A 262 7.90 0.07 10.64
C VAL A 262 6.71 0.50 9.78
N THR A 263 6.47 -0.17 8.66
CA THR A 263 5.32 0.17 7.79
C THR A 263 3.99 -0.14 8.45
N ILE A 264 3.88 -1.25 9.18
CA ILE A 264 2.67 -1.54 9.99
C ILE A 264 2.43 -0.44 11.02
N LEU A 265 3.47 0.05 11.67
CA LEU A 265 3.37 1.10 12.67
C LEU A 265 3.03 2.47 12.05
N VAL A 266 3.65 2.79 10.93
CA VAL A 266 3.46 4.08 10.23
C VAL A 266 2.20 4.08 9.37
N GLN A 267 1.67 2.90 9.01
CA GLN A 267 0.54 2.69 8.08
C GLN A 267 0.76 3.35 6.71
N SER A 268 2.04 3.49 6.30
CA SER A 268 2.40 4.09 5.03
C SER A 268 3.77 3.60 4.57
N SER A 269 3.80 2.75 3.56
CA SER A 269 5.06 2.32 2.94
C SER A 269 5.78 3.47 2.25
N SER A 270 5.08 4.39 1.61
CA SER A 270 5.67 5.57 0.98
C SER A 270 6.41 6.44 2.01
N THR A 271 5.82 6.68 3.19
CA THR A 271 6.49 7.40 4.27
C THR A 271 7.69 6.62 4.79
N THR A 272 7.55 5.31 4.99
CA THR A 272 8.61 4.43 5.50
C THR A 272 9.82 4.40 4.56
N THR A 273 9.57 4.19 3.27
CA THR A 273 10.63 4.08 2.26
C THR A 273 11.24 5.43 1.90
N SER A 274 10.47 6.53 1.92
CA SER A 274 10.99 7.87 1.66
C SER A 274 11.98 8.36 2.72
N LEU A 275 11.93 7.83 3.94
CA LEU A 275 12.96 8.09 4.95
C LEU A 275 14.34 7.52 4.57
N MET A 276 14.36 6.47 3.75
CA MET A 276 15.61 5.85 3.30
C MET A 276 16.30 6.67 2.20
N VAL A 277 15.56 7.46 1.44
CA VAL A 277 16.08 8.23 0.31
C VAL A 277 17.15 9.24 0.72
N PRO A 278 16.92 10.15 1.71
CA PRO A 278 17.98 11.06 2.18
C PRO A 278 19.13 10.33 2.88
N LEU A 279 18.87 9.22 3.60
CA LEU A 279 19.91 8.42 4.23
C LEU A 279 20.85 7.76 3.21
N ALA A 280 20.30 7.34 2.07
CA ALA A 280 21.09 6.89 0.93
C ALA A 280 21.85 8.05 0.29
N GLY A 281 21.19 9.19 0.06
CA GLY A 281 21.78 10.38 -0.54
C GLY A 281 23.05 10.80 0.19
N THR A 282 22.96 10.96 1.49
CA THR A 282 24.09 11.31 2.36
C THR A 282 25.13 10.19 2.52
N GLY A 283 24.83 8.97 2.06
CA GLY A 283 25.74 7.83 2.14
C GLY A 283 25.78 7.13 3.50
N VAL A 284 24.81 7.38 4.38
CA VAL A 284 24.68 6.70 5.68
C VAL A 284 24.39 5.20 5.46
N PHE A 285 23.55 4.87 4.46
CA PHE A 285 23.26 3.49 4.07
C PHE A 285 23.48 3.29 2.58
N GLY A 286 23.99 2.10 2.22
CA GLY A 286 24.14 1.67 0.83
C GLY A 286 22.82 1.15 0.24
N LEU A 287 22.72 1.13 -1.09
CA LEU A 287 21.56 0.63 -1.81
C LEU A 287 21.20 -0.83 -1.42
N ARG A 288 22.21 -1.68 -1.24
CA ARG A 288 22.03 -3.09 -0.87
C ARG A 288 21.51 -3.28 0.56
N GLU A 289 21.72 -2.30 1.44
CA GLU A 289 21.20 -2.32 2.82
C GLU A 289 19.77 -1.81 2.87
N ILE A 290 19.42 -0.83 2.02
CA ILE A 290 18.09 -0.24 1.93
C ILE A 290 17.11 -1.16 1.20
N TYR A 291 17.55 -1.89 0.19
CA TYR A 291 16.71 -2.71 -0.66
C TYR A 291 15.85 -3.71 0.13
N PRO A 292 16.40 -4.58 1.02
CA PRO A 292 15.57 -5.49 1.82
C PRO A 292 14.57 -4.75 2.72
N PHE A 293 14.91 -3.57 3.23
CA PHE A 293 13.98 -2.76 4.02
C PHE A 293 12.78 -2.29 3.18
N THR A 294 13.00 -1.86 1.94
CA THR A 294 11.90 -1.45 1.03
C THR A 294 10.98 -2.62 0.66
N LEU A 295 11.54 -3.82 0.53
CA LEU A 295 10.76 -5.04 0.32
C LEU A 295 9.84 -5.35 1.51
N GLY A 296 10.38 -5.20 2.72
CA GLY A 296 9.59 -5.32 3.94
C GLY A 296 8.47 -4.29 4.02
N ALA A 297 8.71 -3.06 3.57
CA ALA A 297 7.68 -2.02 3.54
C ALA A 297 6.49 -2.40 2.64
N ASN A 298 6.70 -3.08 1.52
CA ASN A 298 5.63 -3.63 0.69
C ASN A 298 4.77 -4.64 1.48
N ILE A 299 5.40 -5.59 2.15
CA ILE A 299 4.70 -6.59 2.97
C ILE A 299 3.88 -5.90 4.07
N GLY A 300 4.47 -4.90 4.75
CA GLY A 300 3.78 -4.15 5.81
C GLY A 300 2.52 -3.43 5.35
N THR A 301 2.48 -2.98 4.09
CA THR A 301 1.29 -2.33 3.49
C THR A 301 0.08 -3.26 3.41
N CYS A 302 0.31 -4.57 3.25
CA CYS A 302 -0.77 -5.55 3.10
C CYS A 302 -1.67 -5.64 4.33
N VAL A 303 -1.16 -5.31 5.52
CA VAL A 303 -1.94 -5.33 6.77
C VAL A 303 -3.15 -4.41 6.70
N THR A 304 -3.04 -3.27 6.02
CA THR A 304 -4.18 -2.34 5.86
C THR A 304 -5.31 -2.96 5.03
N ALA A 305 -4.96 -3.66 3.94
CA ALA A 305 -5.95 -4.38 3.12
C ALA A 305 -6.60 -5.54 3.90
N LEU A 306 -5.82 -6.27 4.71
CA LEU A 306 -6.35 -7.33 5.59
C LEU A 306 -7.32 -6.74 6.62
N LEU A 307 -6.99 -5.61 7.25
CA LEU A 307 -7.90 -4.90 8.16
C LEU A 307 -9.17 -4.46 7.42
N ALA A 308 -9.06 -3.93 6.21
CA ALA A 308 -10.20 -3.55 5.39
C ALA A 308 -11.11 -4.76 5.09
N ALA A 309 -10.53 -5.93 4.78
CA ALA A 309 -11.30 -7.16 4.51
C ALA A 309 -12.10 -7.64 5.72
N THR A 310 -11.60 -7.43 6.95
CA THR A 310 -12.35 -7.78 8.16
C THR A 310 -13.66 -6.99 8.34
N ALA A 311 -13.82 -5.89 7.61
CA ALA A 311 -15.03 -5.10 7.56
C ALA A 311 -16.18 -5.80 6.83
N VAL A 312 -15.86 -6.71 5.94
CA VAL A 312 -16.80 -7.34 5.03
C VAL A 312 -17.36 -8.60 5.67
N SER A 313 -18.66 -8.83 5.51
CA SER A 313 -19.35 -9.95 6.13
C SER A 313 -20.42 -10.54 5.19
N GLY A 314 -20.81 -11.76 5.43
CA GLY A 314 -21.78 -12.49 4.58
C GLY A 314 -21.07 -13.12 3.37
N ALA A 315 -21.77 -13.22 2.24
CA ALA A 315 -21.26 -13.89 1.05
C ALA A 315 -19.98 -13.25 0.47
N GLU A 316 -19.83 -11.95 0.66
CA GLU A 316 -18.69 -11.18 0.14
C GLU A 316 -17.45 -11.19 1.06
N ALA A 317 -17.55 -11.79 2.26
CA ALA A 317 -16.42 -11.86 3.19
C ALA A 317 -15.25 -12.65 2.63
N VAL A 318 -15.53 -13.78 1.96
CA VAL A 318 -14.49 -14.63 1.36
C VAL A 318 -13.81 -13.90 0.21
N PRO A 319 -14.51 -13.36 -0.81
CA PRO A 319 -13.89 -12.58 -1.88
C PRO A 319 -13.07 -11.37 -1.38
N ALA A 320 -13.56 -10.64 -0.40
CA ALA A 320 -12.84 -9.51 0.18
C ALA A 320 -11.55 -9.94 0.90
N LEU A 321 -11.61 -11.05 1.64
CA LEU A 321 -10.43 -11.62 2.30
C LEU A 321 -9.47 -12.22 1.25
N GLU A 322 -9.99 -12.86 0.22
CA GLU A 322 -9.20 -13.41 -0.88
C GLU A 322 -8.33 -12.34 -1.55
N ILE A 323 -8.89 -11.20 -1.96
CA ILE A 323 -8.10 -10.14 -2.59
C ILE A 323 -7.07 -9.54 -1.64
N ALA A 324 -7.36 -9.45 -0.33
CA ALA A 324 -6.39 -9.04 0.66
C ALA A 324 -5.26 -10.07 0.85
N MET A 325 -5.57 -11.36 0.79
CA MET A 325 -4.58 -12.45 0.79
C MET A 325 -3.75 -12.47 -0.49
N VAL A 326 -4.35 -12.23 -1.65
CA VAL A 326 -3.64 -12.05 -2.92
C VAL A 326 -2.61 -10.93 -2.80
N HIS A 327 -2.97 -9.79 -2.21
CA HIS A 327 -2.05 -8.68 -1.99
C HIS A 327 -0.85 -9.11 -1.12
N LEU A 328 -1.10 -9.83 -0.02
CA LEU A 328 -0.05 -10.35 0.85
C LEU A 328 0.83 -11.37 0.11
N LEU A 329 0.21 -12.36 -0.55
CA LEU A 329 0.92 -13.40 -1.30
C LEU A 329 1.78 -12.82 -2.41
N TYR A 330 1.27 -11.88 -3.20
CA TYR A 330 2.01 -11.22 -4.26
C TYR A 330 3.29 -10.56 -3.73
N ASN A 331 3.22 -9.86 -2.60
CA ASN A 331 4.39 -9.21 -2.02
C ASN A 331 5.36 -10.23 -1.38
N VAL A 332 4.86 -11.21 -0.65
CA VAL A 332 5.70 -12.24 -0.01
C VAL A 332 6.38 -13.11 -1.07
N LEU A 333 5.64 -13.60 -2.06
CA LEU A 333 6.20 -14.41 -3.14
C LEU A 333 7.15 -13.59 -4.02
N GLY A 334 6.85 -12.30 -4.25
CA GLY A 334 7.76 -11.38 -4.91
C GLY A 334 9.11 -11.30 -4.20
N VAL A 335 9.09 -11.18 -2.87
CA VAL A 335 10.31 -11.18 -2.06
C VAL A 335 11.01 -12.55 -2.13
N VAL A 336 10.29 -13.66 -1.96
CA VAL A 336 10.87 -15.00 -1.99
C VAL A 336 11.50 -15.30 -3.35
N VAL A 337 10.81 -15.00 -4.44
CA VAL A 337 11.29 -15.31 -5.81
C VAL A 337 12.39 -14.34 -6.24
N ILE A 338 12.13 -13.03 -6.16
CA ILE A 338 13.07 -12.04 -6.70
C ILE A 338 14.28 -11.87 -5.79
N TYR A 339 14.07 -11.72 -4.49
CA TYR A 339 15.18 -11.51 -3.56
C TYR A 339 15.90 -12.83 -3.20
N GLY A 340 15.17 -13.94 -3.18
CA GLY A 340 15.74 -15.27 -2.89
C GLY A 340 16.62 -15.85 -4.00
N ILE A 341 16.44 -15.43 -5.27
CA ILE A 341 17.25 -15.87 -6.40
C ILE A 341 18.31 -14.81 -6.72
N PRO A 342 19.62 -15.09 -6.55
CA PRO A 342 20.69 -14.09 -6.66
C PRO A 342 20.69 -13.31 -7.99
N PHE A 343 20.40 -13.98 -9.11
CA PHE A 343 20.30 -13.33 -10.42
C PHE A 343 19.13 -12.32 -10.44
N LEU A 344 17.92 -12.73 -10.01
CA LEU A 344 16.75 -11.85 -9.99
C LEU A 344 16.92 -10.71 -8.98
N CYS A 345 17.53 -10.97 -7.83
CA CYS A 345 17.83 -9.96 -6.80
C CYS A 345 18.72 -8.84 -7.34
N SER A 346 19.64 -9.16 -8.24
CA SER A 346 20.56 -8.20 -8.81
C SER A 346 19.92 -7.27 -9.85
N LEU A 347 18.84 -7.68 -10.53
CA LEU A 347 18.22 -6.91 -11.62
C LEU A 347 17.66 -5.54 -11.14
N PRO A 348 16.85 -5.46 -10.06
CA PRO A 348 16.38 -4.17 -9.55
C PRO A 348 17.51 -3.24 -9.13
N ILE A 349 18.56 -3.77 -8.51
CA ILE A 349 19.73 -3.00 -8.09
C ILE A 349 20.45 -2.40 -9.32
N HIS A 350 20.78 -3.21 -10.32
CA HIS A 350 21.47 -2.75 -11.54
C HIS A 350 20.60 -1.77 -12.34
N GLY A 351 19.29 -2.02 -12.44
CA GLY A 351 18.34 -1.12 -13.07
C GLY A 351 18.35 0.26 -12.41
N ALA A 352 18.21 0.29 -11.08
CA ALA A 352 18.21 1.52 -10.30
C ALA A 352 19.55 2.28 -10.38
N GLU A 353 20.67 1.59 -10.24
CA GLU A 353 22.01 2.21 -10.37
C GLU A 353 22.25 2.77 -11.76
N THR A 354 21.80 2.07 -12.81
CA THR A 354 21.96 2.51 -14.21
C THR A 354 21.10 3.73 -14.48
N LEU A 355 19.82 3.68 -14.09
CA LEU A 355 18.91 4.82 -14.25
C LEU A 355 19.42 6.04 -13.46
N ALA A 356 19.85 5.84 -12.21
CA ALA A 356 20.36 6.92 -11.36
C ALA A 356 21.65 7.55 -11.92
N ARG A 357 22.53 6.75 -12.51
CA ARG A 357 23.73 7.24 -13.20
C ARG A 357 23.37 8.17 -14.37
N VAL A 358 22.48 7.73 -15.24
CA VAL A 358 22.04 8.49 -16.41
C VAL A 358 21.26 9.75 -15.99
N ALA A 359 20.35 9.63 -15.02
CA ALA A 359 19.58 10.73 -14.49
C ALA A 359 20.44 11.78 -13.76
N SER A 360 21.54 11.36 -13.11
CA SER A 360 22.47 12.29 -12.46
C SER A 360 23.27 13.13 -13.45
N GLU A 361 23.45 12.65 -14.67
CA GLU A 361 24.10 13.40 -15.74
C GLU A 361 23.13 14.34 -16.47
N ARG A 362 21.89 13.90 -16.66
CA ARG A 362 20.83 14.64 -17.34
C ARG A 362 19.57 14.65 -16.49
N LYS A 363 19.43 15.63 -15.61
CA LYS A 363 18.32 15.76 -14.65
C LYS A 363 16.93 15.72 -15.28
N ALA A 364 16.80 16.19 -16.55
CA ALA A 364 15.57 16.08 -17.30
C ALA A 364 15.10 14.62 -17.51
N LEU A 365 16.03 13.65 -17.54
CA LEU A 365 15.68 12.24 -17.67
C LEU A 365 15.05 11.66 -16.40
N ALA A 366 15.40 12.18 -15.23
CA ALA A 366 14.70 11.82 -14.00
C ALA A 366 13.22 12.24 -14.05
N LEU A 367 12.96 13.47 -14.48
CA LEU A 367 11.59 13.99 -14.64
C LEU A 367 10.84 13.23 -15.75
N ALA A 368 11.51 12.97 -16.88
CA ALA A 368 10.93 12.19 -17.97
C ALA A 368 10.59 10.75 -17.54
N TYR A 369 11.41 10.12 -16.69
CA TYR A 369 11.11 8.83 -16.12
C TYR A 369 9.85 8.88 -15.24
N ILE A 370 9.77 9.85 -14.31
CA ILE A 370 8.61 10.00 -13.42
C ILE A 370 7.33 10.20 -14.23
N ILE A 371 7.32 11.19 -15.11
CA ILE A 371 6.15 11.52 -15.92
C ILE A 371 5.81 10.37 -16.87
N GLY A 372 6.83 9.80 -17.52
CA GLY A 372 6.68 8.70 -18.49
C GLY A 372 6.07 7.46 -17.84
N THR A 373 6.69 6.97 -16.78
CA THR A 373 6.32 5.69 -16.15
C THR A 373 4.96 5.75 -15.45
N PHE A 374 4.66 6.83 -14.75
CA PHE A 374 3.48 6.88 -13.90
C PHE A 374 2.25 7.56 -14.54
N PHE A 375 2.44 8.34 -15.61
CA PHE A 375 1.34 9.08 -16.23
C PHE A 375 1.23 8.89 -17.75
N VAL A 376 2.34 9.09 -18.50
CA VAL A 376 2.26 9.08 -19.97
C VAL A 376 2.03 7.67 -20.51
N ILE A 377 2.83 6.70 -20.11
CA ILE A 377 2.68 5.31 -20.55
C ILE A 377 1.32 4.75 -20.13
N PRO A 378 0.90 4.84 -18.86
CA PRO A 378 -0.43 4.42 -18.46
C PRO A 378 -1.56 5.16 -19.19
N GLY A 379 -1.43 6.48 -19.37
CA GLY A 379 -2.43 7.29 -20.09
C GLY A 379 -2.58 6.91 -21.56
N LEU A 380 -1.47 6.66 -22.26
CA LEU A 380 -1.49 6.21 -23.65
C LEU A 380 -2.10 4.81 -23.79
N LEU A 381 -1.81 3.90 -22.85
CA LEU A 381 -2.38 2.56 -22.86
C LEU A 381 -3.89 2.58 -22.55
N LEU A 382 -4.35 3.43 -21.64
CA LEU A 382 -5.79 3.65 -21.40
C LEU A 382 -6.47 4.26 -22.63
N GLY A 383 -5.90 5.31 -23.23
CA GLY A 383 -6.45 5.92 -24.43
C GLY A 383 -6.46 4.98 -25.64
N GLY A 384 -5.43 4.15 -25.80
CA GLY A 384 -5.38 3.14 -26.86
C GLY A 384 -6.42 2.03 -26.70
N SER A 385 -6.72 1.62 -25.47
CA SER A 385 -7.70 0.56 -25.21
C SER A 385 -9.17 0.99 -25.46
N THR A 386 -9.44 2.29 -25.56
CA THR A 386 -10.78 2.80 -25.92
C THR A 386 -10.97 2.94 -27.44
N ILE A 387 -9.90 2.77 -28.22
CA ILE A 387 -9.94 2.90 -29.70
C ILE A 387 -9.99 1.51 -30.37
N PHE A 388 -9.57 0.46 -29.69
CA PHE A 388 -9.62 -0.94 -30.12
C PHE A 388 -10.52 -1.76 -29.19
#